data_b98d6fcfbcdccd8d8c9a2c3565d500e6
#
_entry.id   b98d6fcfbcdccd8d8c9a2c3565d500e6
#
_cell.length_a   1.000
_cell.length_b   1.000
_cell.length_c   1.000
_cell.angle_alpha   90.00
_cell.angle_beta   90.00
_cell.angle_gamma   90.00
#
_symmetry.space_group_name_H-M   'P 1'
#
loop_
_entity.id
_entity.type
_entity.pdbx_description
1 polymer ?
#
loop_
_entity_poly.entity_id
_entity_poly.type
_entity_poly.pdbx_seq_one_letter_code
_entity_poly.pdbx_strand_id
1 'polypeptide(L)'
;MGTTISRDEFDRFYKHVPERVLIILDEAYYEYVQDSPDFPDSMAYRYDNVITLRTFSKAYGLAGVRIGYGFAHPTLIENLMKVKEPFEPSFVAQAAGLGALEDIEFLQKSIETNKTGMSYLKKELNQLGIMQIPSATNFITTVWESEEKANNLVQELLENGIIVRFLKGFGWPNCIRISIGLPEENQQFIACIKEIL
;
A
#
# COMPACT_ATOMS: atom_id res chain seq x y z
N MET A 1 -5.11 -5.43 -3.44
CA MET A 1 -4.97 -6.72 -2.73
C MET A 1 -3.67 -6.81 -1.92
N GLY A 2 -2.66 -6.01 -2.22
CA GLY A 2 -1.36 -5.99 -1.52
C GLY A 2 -0.26 -6.85 -2.17
N THR A 3 -0.55 -7.49 -3.28
CA THR A 3 0.42 -8.29 -4.03
C THR A 3 1.44 -7.40 -4.75
N THR A 4 2.62 -7.94 -5.04
CA THR A 4 3.68 -7.30 -5.82
C THR A 4 3.89 -8.05 -7.13
N ILE A 5 4.62 -7.42 -8.03
CA ILE A 5 5.22 -8.05 -9.22
C ILE A 5 6.74 -8.08 -9.05
N SER A 6 7.37 -9.15 -9.46
CA SER A 6 8.83 -9.25 -9.47
C SER A 6 9.42 -8.49 -10.66
N ARG A 7 10.75 -8.26 -10.62
CA ARG A 7 11.48 -7.67 -11.74
C ARG A 7 11.28 -8.48 -13.02
N ASP A 8 11.41 -9.80 -12.96
CA ASP A 8 11.26 -10.67 -14.11
C ASP A 8 9.85 -10.65 -14.70
N GLU A 9 8.82 -10.52 -13.83
CA GLU A 9 7.44 -10.38 -14.28
C GLU A 9 7.21 -9.05 -14.97
N PHE A 10 7.74 -7.96 -14.42
CA PHE A 10 7.66 -6.65 -15.05
C PHE A 10 8.40 -6.63 -16.39
N ASP A 11 9.61 -7.17 -16.46
CA ASP A 11 10.42 -7.21 -17.70
C ASP A 11 9.72 -8.05 -18.79
N ARG A 12 9.09 -9.15 -18.42
CA ARG A 12 8.26 -9.95 -19.35
C ARG A 12 7.04 -9.18 -19.84
N PHE A 13 6.34 -8.50 -18.94
CA PHE A 13 5.21 -7.65 -19.29
C PHE A 13 5.64 -6.52 -20.23
N TYR A 14 6.70 -5.79 -19.87
CA TYR A 14 7.20 -4.64 -20.63
C TYR A 14 7.51 -4.99 -22.10
N LYS A 15 8.13 -6.13 -22.34
CA LYS A 15 8.47 -6.61 -23.70
C LYS A 15 7.27 -6.78 -24.63
N HIS A 16 6.06 -6.92 -24.06
CA HIS A 16 4.82 -7.09 -24.84
C HIS A 16 3.99 -5.81 -24.92
N VAL A 17 4.41 -4.73 -24.28
CA VAL A 17 3.70 -3.45 -24.32
C VAL A 17 4.25 -2.58 -25.45
N PRO A 18 3.41 -2.12 -26.38
CA PRO A 18 3.85 -1.22 -27.44
C PRO A 18 4.37 0.12 -26.89
N GLU A 19 5.41 0.69 -27.50
CA GLU A 19 6.03 1.97 -27.07
C GLU A 19 5.05 3.14 -26.95
N ARG A 20 3.95 3.12 -27.73
CA ARG A 20 2.89 4.13 -27.67
C ARG A 20 2.01 4.06 -26.40
N VAL A 21 2.17 3.04 -25.59
CA VAL A 21 1.40 2.84 -24.36
C VAL A 21 2.22 3.34 -23.17
N LEU A 22 1.68 4.30 -22.44
CA LEU A 22 2.27 4.76 -21.19
C LEU A 22 1.97 3.74 -20.09
N ILE A 23 3.00 3.30 -19.40
CA ILE A 23 2.92 2.44 -18.22
C ILE A 23 3.03 3.31 -16.98
N ILE A 24 2.07 3.18 -16.07
CA ILE A 24 2.11 3.83 -14.76
C ILE A 24 2.40 2.75 -13.71
N LEU A 25 3.56 2.84 -13.06
CA LEU A 25 3.92 2.02 -11.92
C LEU A 25 3.54 2.73 -10.63
N ASP A 26 2.53 2.20 -9.94
CA ASP A 26 2.13 2.71 -8.63
C ASP A 26 2.93 2.00 -7.55
N GLU A 27 3.96 2.67 -7.05
CA GLU A 27 4.84 2.20 -5.98
C GLU A 27 4.49 2.85 -4.63
N ALA A 28 3.19 3.03 -4.34
CA ALA A 28 2.75 3.69 -3.10
C ALA A 28 3.17 2.95 -1.81
N TYR A 29 3.65 1.72 -1.91
CA TYR A 29 4.10 0.90 -0.78
C TYR A 29 5.58 0.50 -0.90
N TYR A 30 6.36 1.19 -1.72
CA TYR A 30 7.76 0.89 -2.01
C TYR A 30 8.61 0.73 -0.76
N GLU A 31 8.47 1.62 0.21
CA GLU A 31 9.28 1.66 1.43
C GLU A 31 9.16 0.36 2.26
N TYR A 32 8.03 -0.35 2.16
CA TYR A 32 7.82 -1.61 2.88
C TYR A 32 8.46 -2.83 2.22
N VAL A 33 8.94 -2.70 0.98
CA VAL A 33 9.51 -3.80 0.18
C VAL A 33 10.87 -3.47 -0.43
N GLN A 34 11.40 -2.28 -0.20
CA GLN A 34 12.66 -1.81 -0.80
C GLN A 34 13.86 -2.72 -0.58
N ASP A 35 13.86 -3.47 0.53
CA ASP A 35 14.94 -4.41 0.87
C ASP A 35 14.71 -5.81 0.27
N SER A 36 13.62 -6.03 -0.45
CA SER A 36 13.35 -7.30 -1.11
C SER A 36 14.16 -7.42 -2.40
N PRO A 37 14.97 -8.47 -2.58
CA PRO A 37 15.78 -8.64 -3.78
C PRO A 37 14.95 -8.84 -5.06
N ASP A 38 13.72 -9.31 -4.91
CA ASP A 38 12.82 -9.59 -6.02
C ASP A 38 11.99 -8.37 -6.44
N PHE A 39 11.96 -7.33 -5.61
CA PHE A 39 11.18 -6.13 -5.92
C PHE A 39 11.99 -5.18 -6.80
N PRO A 40 11.45 -4.79 -7.96
CA PRO A 40 12.13 -3.85 -8.83
C PRO A 40 12.14 -2.44 -8.20
N ASP A 41 13.32 -1.87 -8.00
CA ASP A 41 13.40 -0.41 -7.84
C ASP A 41 13.24 0.22 -9.23
N SER A 42 12.07 0.75 -9.49
CA SER A 42 11.77 1.33 -10.81
C SER A 42 12.59 2.59 -11.13
N MET A 43 13.24 3.21 -10.15
CA MET A 43 14.24 4.25 -10.41
C MET A 43 15.44 3.74 -11.21
N ALA A 44 15.70 2.44 -11.17
CA ALA A 44 16.74 1.81 -12.00
C ALA A 44 16.29 1.61 -13.46
N TYR A 45 14.99 1.63 -13.73
CA TYR A 45 14.47 1.54 -15.08
C TYR A 45 14.69 2.84 -15.87
N ARG A 46 14.98 2.70 -17.14
CA ARG A 46 15.24 3.82 -18.06
C ARG A 46 14.38 3.68 -19.31
N TYR A 47 13.08 3.40 -19.07
CA TYR A 47 12.09 3.25 -20.14
C TYR A 47 11.39 4.57 -20.39
N ASP A 48 11.36 5.02 -21.63
CA ASP A 48 10.81 6.32 -22.03
C ASP A 48 9.29 6.43 -21.82
N ASN A 49 8.61 5.29 -21.81
CA ASN A 49 7.16 5.19 -21.64
C ASN A 49 6.72 4.68 -20.27
N VAL A 50 7.59 4.75 -19.26
CA VAL A 50 7.24 4.38 -17.88
C VAL A 50 7.28 5.61 -16.99
N ILE A 51 6.22 5.78 -16.20
CA ILE A 51 6.19 6.73 -15.08
C ILE A 51 5.98 5.97 -13.79
N THR A 52 6.80 6.25 -12.79
CA THR A 52 6.67 5.69 -11.45
C THR A 52 6.11 6.72 -10.50
N LEU A 53 5.15 6.31 -9.68
CA LEU A 53 4.50 7.15 -8.69
C LEU A 53 4.83 6.63 -7.29
N ARG A 54 5.24 7.54 -6.39
CA ARG A 54 5.46 7.29 -4.95
C ARG A 54 4.71 8.31 -4.11
N THR A 55 4.48 8.01 -2.85
CA THR A 55 3.64 8.85 -1.99
C THR A 55 4.22 9.01 -0.59
N PHE A 56 3.99 10.16 0.02
CA PHE A 56 4.23 10.38 1.44
C PHE A 56 3.05 9.94 2.33
N SER A 57 1.97 9.45 1.73
CA SER A 57 0.73 9.11 2.44
C SER A 57 0.79 7.81 3.25
N LYS A 58 1.82 6.98 3.08
CA LYS A 58 1.94 5.66 3.71
C LYS A 58 3.06 5.63 4.74
N ALA A 59 4.23 5.10 4.41
CA ALA A 59 5.35 4.93 5.34
C ALA A 59 5.79 6.24 6.03
N TYR A 60 5.67 7.36 5.35
CA TYR A 60 6.01 8.69 5.87
C TYR A 60 4.90 9.33 6.73
N GLY A 61 3.71 8.73 6.86
CA GLY A 61 2.66 9.22 7.75
C GLY A 61 1.95 10.51 7.30
N LEU A 62 2.19 11.03 6.10
CA LEU A 62 1.71 12.34 5.63
C LEU A 62 0.44 12.27 4.77
N ALA A 63 -0.46 11.31 5.01
CA ALA A 63 -1.66 11.11 4.20
C ALA A 63 -2.55 12.37 4.10
N GLY A 64 -2.68 13.13 5.21
CA GLY A 64 -3.50 14.35 5.28
C GLY A 64 -2.92 15.54 4.53
N VAL A 65 -1.61 15.55 4.27
CA VAL A 65 -0.90 16.65 3.61
C VAL A 65 -1.11 16.67 2.09
N ARG A 66 -1.50 15.54 1.52
CA ARG A 66 -1.79 15.38 0.08
C ARG A 66 -0.58 15.61 -0.81
N ILE A 67 0.52 14.90 -0.56
CA ILE A 67 1.75 14.99 -1.35
C ILE A 67 2.26 13.60 -1.77
N GLY A 68 2.80 13.54 -2.96
CA GLY A 68 3.50 12.42 -3.56
C GLY A 68 4.44 12.94 -4.63
N TYR A 69 5.16 12.06 -5.27
CA TYR A 69 6.05 12.40 -6.37
C TYR A 69 6.06 11.32 -7.44
N GLY A 70 6.46 11.71 -8.62
CA GLY A 70 6.64 10.78 -9.73
C GLY A 70 7.94 11.08 -10.46
N PHE A 71 8.50 10.08 -11.10
CA PHE A 71 9.64 10.23 -11.96
C PHE A 71 9.46 9.44 -13.26
N ALA A 72 9.93 10.03 -14.34
CA ALA A 72 9.80 9.50 -15.69
C ALA A 72 10.84 10.13 -16.62
N HIS A 73 10.83 9.73 -17.88
CA HIS A 73 11.63 10.39 -18.91
C HIS A 73 11.27 11.90 -18.98
N PRO A 74 12.26 12.82 -19.16
CA PRO A 74 12.03 14.27 -19.16
C PRO A 74 10.88 14.73 -20.06
N THR A 75 10.75 14.17 -21.26
CA THR A 75 9.67 14.52 -22.18
C THR A 75 8.27 14.23 -21.64
N LEU A 76 8.10 13.15 -20.86
CA LEU A 76 6.83 12.87 -20.17
C LEU A 76 6.57 13.90 -19.07
N ILE A 77 7.59 14.22 -18.27
CA ILE A 77 7.46 15.25 -17.22
C ILE A 77 7.12 16.60 -17.81
N GLU A 78 7.77 17.03 -18.89
CA GLU A 78 7.45 18.28 -19.59
C GLU A 78 5.98 18.34 -20.04
N ASN A 79 5.43 17.23 -20.55
CA ASN A 79 4.03 17.16 -20.95
C ASN A 79 3.07 17.20 -19.77
N LEU A 80 3.41 16.53 -18.66
CA LEU A 80 2.64 16.59 -17.41
C LEU A 80 2.62 18.01 -16.82
N MET A 81 3.75 18.71 -16.90
CA MET A 81 3.84 20.10 -16.42
C MET A 81 2.94 21.08 -17.19
N LYS A 82 2.57 20.79 -18.45
CA LYS A 82 1.65 21.63 -19.23
C LYS A 82 0.21 21.57 -18.73
N VAL A 83 -0.18 20.47 -18.08
CA VAL A 83 -1.55 20.22 -17.58
C VAL A 83 -1.64 20.21 -16.07
N LYS A 84 -0.51 20.39 -15.38
CA LYS A 84 -0.46 20.46 -13.93
C LYS A 84 -1.25 21.66 -13.42
N GLU A 85 -2.10 21.42 -12.40
CA GLU A 85 -2.83 22.48 -11.71
C GLU A 85 -1.87 23.50 -11.09
N PRO A 86 -2.16 24.81 -11.24
CA PRO A 86 -1.37 25.85 -10.59
C PRO A 86 -1.45 25.72 -9.05
N PHE A 87 -0.37 26.09 -8.37
CA PHE A 87 -0.26 26.12 -6.90
C PHE A 87 -0.26 24.75 -6.19
N GLU A 88 -0.22 23.62 -6.91
CA GLU A 88 -0.08 22.30 -6.33
C GLU A 88 1.33 21.72 -6.51
N PRO A 89 1.84 20.99 -5.50
CA PRO A 89 1.34 20.89 -4.13
C PRO A 89 1.54 22.21 -3.35
N SER A 90 0.78 22.37 -2.23
CA SER A 90 0.88 23.55 -1.39
C SER A 90 2.28 23.71 -0.78
N PHE A 91 2.66 24.93 -0.39
CA PHE A 91 3.95 25.20 0.28
C PHE A 91 4.15 24.36 1.54
N VAL A 92 3.07 24.19 2.33
CA VAL A 92 3.08 23.36 3.53
C VAL A 92 3.35 21.89 3.19
N ALA A 93 2.72 21.41 2.13
CA ALA A 93 2.93 20.04 1.67
C ALA A 93 4.37 19.81 1.20
N GLN A 94 4.95 20.76 0.46
CA GLN A 94 6.33 20.68 0.01
C GLN A 94 7.31 20.65 1.19
N ALA A 95 7.15 21.55 2.16
CA ALA A 95 7.98 21.62 3.36
C ALA A 95 7.86 20.32 4.18
N ALA A 96 6.63 19.80 4.35
CA ALA A 96 6.41 18.53 5.06
C ALA A 96 7.07 17.34 4.33
N GLY A 97 6.97 17.30 2.99
CA GLY A 97 7.63 16.26 2.18
C GLY A 97 9.16 16.29 2.32
N LEU A 98 9.76 17.48 2.27
CA LEU A 98 11.21 17.64 2.48
C LEU A 98 11.64 17.19 3.87
N GLY A 99 10.93 17.63 4.92
CA GLY A 99 11.22 17.19 6.29
C GLY A 99 11.07 15.69 6.48
N ALA A 100 10.06 15.07 5.84
CA ALA A 100 9.87 13.62 5.91
C ALA A 100 11.00 12.82 5.22
N LEU A 101 11.60 13.34 4.16
CA LEU A 101 12.75 12.71 3.51
C LEU A 101 14.02 12.76 4.37
N GLU A 102 14.14 13.74 5.26
CA GLU A 102 15.26 13.87 6.19
C GLU A 102 15.06 13.05 7.48
N ASP A 103 13.81 12.68 7.82
CA ASP A 103 13.48 11.91 9.03
C ASP A 103 13.59 10.39 8.78
N ILE A 104 14.81 9.94 8.62
CA ILE A 104 15.12 8.52 8.40
C ILE A 104 14.70 7.66 9.60
N GLU A 105 14.80 8.20 10.82
CA GLU A 105 14.45 7.47 12.05
C GLU A 105 12.95 7.14 12.08
N PHE A 106 12.09 8.11 11.78
CA PHE A 106 10.65 7.88 11.68
C PHE A 106 10.31 6.85 10.61
N LEU A 107 10.91 6.96 9.43
CA LEU A 107 10.68 6.02 8.33
C LEU A 107 11.06 4.59 8.74
N GLN A 108 12.23 4.40 9.33
CA GLN A 108 12.68 3.09 9.80
C GLN A 108 11.75 2.51 10.88
N LYS A 109 11.32 3.34 11.81
CA LYS A 109 10.34 2.94 12.84
C LYS A 109 9.01 2.52 12.24
N SER A 110 8.52 3.26 11.24
CA SER A 110 7.28 2.93 10.51
C SER A 110 7.39 1.58 9.81
N ILE A 111 8.50 1.32 9.12
CA ILE A 111 8.77 0.06 8.43
C ILE A 111 8.84 -1.11 9.42
N GLU A 112 9.56 -0.95 10.52
CA GLU A 112 9.72 -2.02 11.52
C GLU A 112 8.41 -2.32 12.26
N THR A 113 7.62 -1.28 12.59
CA THR A 113 6.27 -1.45 13.17
C THR A 113 5.38 -2.25 12.23
N ASN A 114 5.40 -1.93 10.93
CA ASN A 114 4.65 -2.67 9.92
C ASN A 114 5.11 -4.12 9.81
N LYS A 115 6.40 -4.37 9.75
CA LYS A 115 7.00 -5.72 9.63
C LYS A 115 6.63 -6.61 10.81
N THR A 116 6.75 -6.08 12.02
CA THR A 116 6.41 -6.79 13.27
C THR A 116 4.91 -7.06 13.35
N GLY A 117 4.08 -6.04 13.10
CA GLY A 117 2.62 -6.17 13.11
C GLY A 117 2.10 -7.11 12.03
N MET A 118 2.67 -7.07 10.82
CA MET A 118 2.37 -8.00 9.72
C MET A 118 2.64 -9.44 10.14
N SER A 119 3.80 -9.70 10.74
CA SER A 119 4.19 -11.03 11.20
C SER A 119 3.26 -11.55 12.29
N TYR A 120 2.91 -10.69 13.25
CA TYR A 120 1.97 -10.98 14.31
C TYR A 120 0.58 -11.34 13.77
N LEU A 121 -0.01 -10.45 12.96
CA LEU A 121 -1.36 -10.66 12.42
C LEU A 121 -1.43 -11.88 11.51
N LYS A 122 -0.43 -12.10 10.65
CA LYS A 122 -0.36 -13.31 9.81
C LYS A 122 -0.38 -14.58 10.64
N LYS A 123 0.40 -14.62 11.72
CA LYS A 123 0.45 -15.78 12.62
C LYS A 123 -0.90 -16.04 13.30
N GLU A 124 -1.48 -15.01 13.92
CA GLU A 124 -2.74 -15.14 14.65
C GLU A 124 -3.92 -15.51 13.75
N LEU A 125 -4.03 -14.87 12.59
CA LEU A 125 -5.07 -15.17 11.60
C LEU A 125 -4.92 -16.60 11.04
N ASN A 126 -3.70 -17.09 10.83
CA ASN A 126 -3.45 -18.47 10.43
C ASN A 126 -3.89 -19.47 11.50
N GLN A 127 -3.66 -19.19 12.79
CA GLN A 127 -4.12 -20.03 13.89
C GLN A 127 -5.64 -20.12 13.96
N LEU A 128 -6.35 -19.08 13.51
CA LEU A 128 -7.80 -19.04 13.40
C LEU A 128 -8.33 -19.69 12.10
N GLY A 129 -7.44 -20.20 11.24
CA GLY A 129 -7.83 -20.81 9.96
C GLY A 129 -8.29 -19.80 8.92
N ILE A 130 -8.05 -18.50 9.12
CA ILE A 130 -8.50 -17.44 8.21
C ILE A 130 -7.54 -17.34 7.02
N MET A 131 -8.09 -17.54 5.82
CA MET A 131 -7.33 -17.42 4.57
C MET A 131 -6.87 -15.97 4.35
N GLN A 132 -5.61 -15.80 3.96
CA GLN A 132 -4.98 -14.52 3.71
C GLN A 132 -4.36 -14.47 2.32
N ILE A 133 -4.43 -13.33 1.68
CA ILE A 133 -3.69 -13.04 0.45
C ILE A 133 -2.29 -12.54 0.84
N PRO A 134 -1.21 -13.06 0.21
CA PRO A 134 0.13 -12.53 0.43
C PRO A 134 0.18 -11.01 0.22
N SER A 135 0.76 -10.30 1.16
CA SER A 135 0.83 -8.85 1.11
C SER A 135 2.26 -8.34 1.35
N ALA A 136 2.62 -7.34 0.56
CA ALA A 136 3.85 -6.56 0.61
C ALA A 136 3.57 -5.08 0.93
N THR A 137 2.45 -4.81 1.58
CA THR A 137 1.98 -3.45 1.92
C THR A 137 1.88 -3.28 3.44
N ASN A 138 1.16 -2.28 3.90
CA ASN A 138 0.85 -2.08 5.32
C ASN A 138 -0.56 -2.60 5.71
N PHE A 139 -1.04 -3.62 5.03
CA PHE A 139 -2.33 -4.26 5.33
C PHE A 139 -2.34 -5.74 4.95
N ILE A 140 -3.25 -6.49 5.53
CA ILE A 140 -3.56 -7.87 5.15
C ILE A 140 -4.96 -7.89 4.54
N THR A 141 -5.14 -8.71 3.50
CA THR A 141 -6.46 -9.01 2.94
C THR A 141 -6.84 -10.42 3.32
N THR A 142 -7.97 -10.57 4.01
CA THR A 142 -8.56 -11.86 4.38
C THR A 142 -9.68 -12.22 3.40
N VAL A 143 -9.83 -13.54 3.16
CA VAL A 143 -10.85 -14.09 2.25
C VAL A 143 -11.83 -14.91 3.06
N TRP A 144 -13.11 -14.67 2.87
CA TRP A 144 -14.20 -15.30 3.60
C TRP A 144 -15.03 -16.17 2.65
N GLU A 145 -15.85 -17.06 3.22
CA GLU A 145 -16.66 -18.01 2.48
C GLU A 145 -17.69 -17.35 1.55
N SER A 146 -18.23 -16.20 1.97
CA SER A 146 -19.24 -15.46 1.24
C SER A 146 -19.18 -13.96 1.50
N GLU A 147 -19.87 -13.19 0.65
CA GLU A 147 -20.09 -11.76 0.84
C GLU A 147 -20.84 -11.49 2.17
N GLU A 148 -21.86 -12.30 2.47
CA GLU A 148 -22.67 -12.17 3.67
C GLU A 148 -21.80 -12.32 4.92
N LYS A 149 -20.97 -13.38 4.99
CA LYS A 149 -20.04 -13.62 6.11
C LYS A 149 -19.08 -12.45 6.30
N ALA A 150 -18.49 -11.96 5.21
CA ALA A 150 -17.56 -10.82 5.26
C ALA A 150 -18.28 -9.52 5.72
N ASN A 151 -19.49 -9.27 5.23
CA ASN A 151 -20.24 -8.08 5.60
C ASN A 151 -20.66 -8.12 7.09
N ASN A 152 -21.16 -9.26 7.57
CA ASN A 152 -21.57 -9.41 8.96
C ASN A 152 -20.36 -9.19 9.89
N LEU A 153 -19.21 -9.79 9.57
CA LEU A 153 -17.99 -9.60 10.34
C LEU A 153 -17.55 -8.13 10.38
N VAL A 154 -17.66 -7.41 9.25
CA VAL A 154 -17.34 -5.96 9.22
C VAL A 154 -18.25 -5.18 10.16
N GLN A 155 -19.55 -5.51 10.22
CA GLN A 155 -20.50 -4.86 11.11
C GLN A 155 -20.23 -5.19 12.59
N GLU A 156 -20.01 -6.45 12.91
CA GLU A 156 -19.68 -6.87 14.27
C GLU A 156 -18.38 -6.25 14.78
N LEU A 157 -17.33 -6.20 13.94
CA LEU A 157 -16.09 -5.50 14.27
C LEU A 157 -16.33 -4.00 14.51
N LEU A 158 -17.14 -3.36 13.67
CA LEU A 158 -17.49 -1.94 13.82
C LEU A 158 -18.24 -1.65 15.12
N GLU A 159 -19.21 -2.49 15.50
CA GLU A 159 -19.93 -2.40 16.76
C GLU A 159 -19.02 -2.54 17.98
N ASN A 160 -17.90 -3.28 17.84
CA ASN A 160 -16.85 -3.40 18.84
C ASN A 160 -15.73 -2.34 18.71
N GLY A 161 -15.94 -1.29 17.91
CA GLY A 161 -15.00 -0.17 17.76
C GLY A 161 -13.83 -0.45 16.83
N ILE A 162 -13.85 -1.53 16.06
CA ILE A 162 -12.81 -1.91 15.11
C ILE A 162 -13.22 -1.60 13.67
N ILE A 163 -12.52 -0.67 13.04
CA ILE A 163 -12.83 -0.27 11.67
C ILE A 163 -11.90 -1.01 10.70
N VAL A 164 -12.49 -1.86 9.86
CA VAL A 164 -11.81 -2.54 8.76
C VAL A 164 -12.39 -2.12 7.40
N ARG A 165 -11.70 -2.43 6.31
CA ARG A 165 -12.18 -2.07 4.97
C ARG A 165 -12.82 -3.26 4.26
N PHE A 166 -14.14 -3.21 4.08
CA PHE A 166 -14.85 -4.14 3.19
C PHE A 166 -14.49 -3.86 1.73
N LEU A 167 -14.12 -4.92 0.98
CA LEU A 167 -13.60 -4.77 -0.38
C LEU A 167 -14.64 -4.97 -1.49
N LYS A 168 -15.93 -5.06 -1.16
CA LYS A 168 -17.03 -5.17 -2.15
C LYS A 168 -16.97 -4.07 -3.21
N GLY A 169 -16.75 -2.82 -2.80
CA GLY A 169 -16.64 -1.68 -3.71
C GLY A 169 -15.44 -1.72 -4.66
N PHE A 170 -14.50 -2.64 -4.42
CA PHE A 170 -13.33 -2.90 -5.26
C PHE A 170 -13.47 -4.19 -6.09
N GLY A 171 -14.67 -4.79 -6.15
CA GLY A 171 -14.91 -6.02 -6.89
C GLY A 171 -14.56 -7.31 -6.14
N TRP A 172 -14.29 -7.24 -4.82
CA TRP A 172 -13.94 -8.38 -3.97
C TRP A 172 -14.92 -8.50 -2.81
N PRO A 173 -16.14 -9.00 -3.07
CA PRO A 173 -17.25 -8.92 -2.11
C PRO A 173 -17.09 -9.82 -0.88
N ASN A 174 -16.24 -10.83 -0.95
CA ASN A 174 -15.94 -11.74 0.16
C ASN A 174 -14.59 -11.45 0.84
N CYS A 175 -14.03 -10.25 0.66
CA CYS A 175 -12.72 -9.90 1.19
C CYS A 175 -12.79 -8.69 2.12
N ILE A 176 -11.96 -8.73 3.17
CA ILE A 176 -11.79 -7.66 4.14
C ILE A 176 -10.31 -7.28 4.19
N ARG A 177 -10.01 -5.98 4.16
CA ARG A 177 -8.67 -5.45 4.34
C ARG A 177 -8.48 -4.89 5.74
N ILE A 178 -7.44 -5.35 6.42
CA ILE A 178 -7.06 -4.97 7.76
C ILE A 178 -5.73 -4.24 7.68
N SER A 179 -5.67 -2.97 8.06
CA SER A 179 -4.41 -2.22 8.14
C SER A 179 -3.58 -2.69 9.33
N ILE A 180 -2.26 -2.72 9.14
CA ILE A 180 -1.34 -2.98 10.25
C ILE A 180 -1.31 -1.71 11.13
N GLY A 181 -1.62 -1.89 12.40
CA GLY A 181 -1.59 -0.82 13.41
C GLY A 181 -0.44 -0.97 14.38
N LEU A 182 -0.51 -0.22 15.47
CA LEU A 182 0.38 -0.38 16.62
C LEU A 182 0.18 -1.76 17.28
N PRO A 183 1.14 -2.24 18.08
CA PRO A 183 1.03 -3.56 18.71
C PRO A 183 -0.28 -3.77 19.48
N GLU A 184 -0.70 -2.78 20.25
CA GLU A 184 -1.94 -2.78 21.03
C GLU A 184 -3.20 -2.81 20.16
N GLU A 185 -3.21 -2.09 19.03
CA GLU A 185 -4.32 -2.07 18.07
C GLU A 185 -4.44 -3.45 17.38
N ASN A 186 -3.32 -4.03 16.97
CA ASN A 186 -3.29 -5.36 16.39
C ASN A 186 -3.78 -6.44 17.39
N GLN A 187 -3.40 -6.33 18.67
CA GLN A 187 -3.86 -7.23 19.72
C GLN A 187 -5.36 -7.08 19.98
N GLN A 188 -5.86 -5.85 20.03
CA GLN A 188 -7.28 -5.57 20.20
C GLN A 188 -8.11 -6.16 19.04
N PHE A 189 -7.65 -6.01 17.79
CA PHE A 189 -8.29 -6.63 16.64
C PHE A 189 -8.36 -8.15 16.78
N ILE A 190 -7.23 -8.80 17.13
CA ILE A 190 -7.18 -10.26 17.30
C ILE A 190 -8.06 -10.74 18.44
N ALA A 191 -8.11 -10.02 19.57
CA ALA A 191 -8.99 -10.36 20.67
C ALA A 191 -10.45 -10.30 20.23
N CYS A 192 -10.86 -9.21 19.59
CA CYS A 192 -12.22 -9.00 19.11
C CYS A 192 -12.63 -10.08 18.07
N ILE A 193 -11.81 -10.37 17.09
CA ILE A 193 -12.17 -11.37 16.05
C ILE A 193 -12.29 -12.78 16.65
N LYS A 194 -11.52 -13.12 17.70
CA LYS A 194 -11.62 -14.40 18.43
C LYS A 194 -12.95 -14.54 19.19
N GLU A 195 -13.54 -13.44 19.63
CA GLU A 195 -14.84 -13.44 20.32
C GLU A 195 -16.02 -13.54 19.36
N ILE A 196 -15.85 -13.04 18.13
CA ILE A 196 -16.88 -13.03 17.09
C ILE A 196 -16.99 -14.40 16.38
N LEU A 197 -15.90 -15.13 16.22
CA LEU A 197 -15.86 -16.39 15.48
C LEU A 197 -16.25 -17.61 16.33
#